data_753fddd6cb1d53edbff8e969f84b6239
#
_entry.id   753fddd6cb1d53edbff8e969f84b6239
#
_cell.length_a   1.000
_cell.length_b   1.000
_cell.length_c   1.000
_cell.angle_alpha   90.00
_cell.angle_beta   90.00
_cell.angle_gamma   90.00
#
_symmetry.space_group_name_H-M   'P 1'
#
loop_
_entity.id
_entity.type
_entity.pdbx_description
1 polymer ?
#
loop_
_entity_poly.entity_id
_entity_poly.type
_entity_poly.pdbx_seq_one_letter_code
_entity_poly.pdbx_strand_id
1 'polypeptide(L)'
;MHTVEEAMTEHVFTVWPEASATVAARVMRDIGVSGLPVVDGEGRVVGILTEADLLHRAVVADPAEVDTKRRPRDWPSATVADLMSRDVLGLRRDDPLAKAARLMEKARVRRLVVVGEGFALEGIISRSDVVAALARSDAEIEAEIRTCVIDQILGLSPNAIDISVSHGIVTLNGVVAQRREADRLERLVGRVLGVSSVQNAIEWRADTMARGRKPRFALFGDSGGGEDTRSAPPPAPEPDARDNGDNGVV
;
A
#
# COMPACT_ATOMS: atom_id res chain seq x y z
N MET A 1 -2.55 1.04 4.24
CA MET A 1 -1.17 1.48 3.90
C MET A 1 -0.71 0.53 2.82
N HIS A 2 -0.47 1.02 1.62
CA HIS A 2 -0.17 0.18 0.45
C HIS A 2 1.18 -0.52 0.61
N THR A 3 1.24 -1.78 0.20
CA THR A 3 2.42 -2.64 0.26
C THR A 3 3.13 -2.71 -1.09
N VAL A 4 4.37 -3.14 -1.07
CA VAL A 4 5.16 -3.40 -2.29
C VAL A 4 4.50 -4.49 -3.14
N GLU A 5 3.92 -5.52 -2.51
CA GLU A 5 3.20 -6.63 -3.17
C GLU A 5 2.09 -6.15 -4.12
N GLU A 6 1.36 -5.09 -3.73
CA GLU A 6 0.24 -4.55 -4.51
C GLU A 6 0.68 -3.82 -5.80
N ALA A 7 1.97 -3.46 -5.91
CA ALA A 7 2.50 -2.68 -7.03
C ALA A 7 3.67 -3.37 -7.77
N MET A 8 4.23 -4.45 -7.22
CA MET A 8 5.39 -5.12 -7.83
C MET A 8 5.00 -5.99 -9.02
N THR A 9 5.98 -6.29 -9.86
CA THR A 9 5.89 -7.35 -10.87
C THR A 9 6.45 -8.63 -10.26
N GLU A 10 5.64 -9.71 -10.18
CA GLU A 10 6.05 -10.99 -9.60
C GLU A 10 6.81 -11.89 -10.58
N HIS A 11 6.35 -11.98 -11.83
CA HIS A 11 6.99 -12.81 -12.86
C HIS A 11 8.09 -12.02 -13.56
N VAL A 12 9.31 -12.11 -13.03
CA VAL A 12 10.46 -11.31 -13.48
C VAL A 12 11.37 -12.14 -14.35
N PHE A 13 11.73 -11.58 -15.50
CA PHE A 13 12.82 -12.14 -16.30
C PHE A 13 14.15 -11.92 -15.59
N THR A 14 14.95 -12.96 -15.50
CA THR A 14 16.25 -12.97 -14.83
C THR A 14 17.35 -13.35 -15.79
N VAL A 15 18.58 -13.09 -15.42
CA VAL A 15 19.78 -13.56 -16.13
C VAL A 15 20.77 -14.16 -15.14
N TRP A 16 21.65 -14.98 -15.64
CA TRP A 16 22.72 -15.63 -14.87
C TRP A 16 24.00 -14.80 -14.93
N PRO A 17 24.86 -14.82 -13.92
CA PRO A 17 26.13 -14.06 -13.90
C PRO A 17 27.03 -14.37 -15.10
N GLU A 18 27.04 -15.63 -15.56
CA GLU A 18 27.87 -16.12 -16.65
C GLU A 18 27.29 -15.81 -18.04
N ALA A 19 26.04 -15.35 -18.11
CA ALA A 19 25.41 -15.01 -19.37
C ALA A 19 26.17 -13.87 -20.08
N SER A 20 26.15 -13.90 -21.42
CA SER A 20 26.75 -12.82 -22.20
C SER A 20 25.97 -11.52 -22.02
N ALA A 21 26.67 -10.42 -21.81
CA ALA A 21 26.07 -9.08 -21.74
C ALA A 21 25.28 -8.73 -23.00
N THR A 22 25.72 -9.21 -24.18
CA THR A 22 25.00 -9.05 -25.45
C THR A 22 23.66 -9.75 -25.45
N VAL A 23 23.60 -10.97 -24.87
CA VAL A 23 22.34 -11.72 -24.73
C VAL A 23 21.40 -11.00 -23.77
N ALA A 24 21.90 -10.54 -22.62
CA ALA A 24 21.11 -9.77 -21.66
C ALA A 24 20.55 -8.46 -22.29
N ALA A 25 21.36 -7.74 -23.06
CA ALA A 25 20.91 -6.55 -23.78
C ALA A 25 19.79 -6.83 -24.79
N ARG A 26 19.87 -7.97 -25.52
CA ARG A 26 18.80 -8.42 -26.43
C ARG A 26 17.52 -8.73 -25.67
N VAL A 27 17.64 -9.48 -24.57
CA VAL A 27 16.49 -9.81 -23.71
C VAL A 27 15.81 -8.52 -23.22
N MET A 28 16.57 -7.55 -22.68
CA MET A 28 16.01 -6.27 -22.22
C MET A 28 15.23 -5.56 -23.34
N ARG A 29 15.80 -5.49 -24.56
CA ARG A 29 15.16 -4.86 -25.70
C ARG A 29 13.90 -5.60 -26.14
N ASP A 30 13.95 -6.92 -26.24
CA ASP A 30 12.89 -7.74 -26.82
C ASP A 30 11.66 -7.81 -25.90
N ILE A 31 11.85 -7.74 -24.57
CA ILE A 31 10.76 -7.68 -23.58
C ILE A 31 10.45 -6.27 -23.07
N GLY A 32 11.19 -5.24 -23.52
CA GLY A 32 10.92 -3.84 -23.18
C GLY A 32 11.24 -3.46 -21.75
N VAL A 33 12.22 -4.13 -21.10
CA VAL A 33 12.63 -3.81 -19.72
C VAL A 33 14.00 -3.13 -19.70
N SER A 34 14.20 -2.21 -18.76
CA SER A 34 15.45 -1.46 -18.62
C SER A 34 16.35 -1.98 -17.48
N GLY A 35 16.14 -3.24 -17.04
CA GLY A 35 17.02 -3.94 -16.10
C GLY A 35 16.49 -5.29 -15.71
N LEU A 36 17.43 -6.18 -15.41
CA LEU A 36 17.20 -7.59 -15.10
C LEU A 36 17.87 -7.94 -13.77
N PRO A 37 17.17 -8.55 -12.81
CA PRO A 37 17.81 -9.19 -11.66
C PRO A 37 18.74 -10.30 -12.14
N VAL A 38 19.90 -10.40 -11.50
CA VAL A 38 20.86 -11.45 -11.73
C VAL A 38 20.75 -12.46 -10.59
N VAL A 39 20.48 -13.72 -10.92
CA VAL A 39 20.27 -14.77 -9.94
C VAL A 39 21.30 -15.89 -10.08
N ASP A 40 21.63 -16.53 -8.96
CA ASP A 40 22.46 -17.74 -8.94
C ASP A 40 21.64 -19.01 -9.23
N GLY A 41 22.31 -20.18 -9.20
CA GLY A 41 21.68 -21.49 -9.43
C GLY A 41 20.62 -21.88 -8.40
N GLU A 42 20.54 -21.16 -7.27
CA GLU A 42 19.54 -21.37 -6.21
C GLU A 42 18.40 -20.34 -6.26
N GLY A 43 18.39 -19.46 -7.27
CA GLY A 43 17.38 -18.42 -7.45
C GLY A 43 17.57 -17.21 -6.54
N ARG A 44 18.73 -17.08 -5.90
CA ARG A 44 19.03 -15.92 -5.04
C ARG A 44 19.57 -14.76 -5.88
N VAL A 45 19.17 -13.57 -5.54
CA VAL A 45 19.66 -12.36 -6.21
C VAL A 45 21.12 -12.11 -5.83
N VAL A 46 21.99 -12.08 -6.82
CA VAL A 46 23.44 -11.80 -6.68
C VAL A 46 23.85 -10.48 -7.32
N GLY A 47 22.95 -9.84 -8.06
CA GLY A 47 23.21 -8.57 -8.73
C GLY A 47 21.98 -8.04 -9.44
N ILE A 48 22.13 -6.87 -10.06
CA ILE A 48 21.18 -6.30 -10.99
C ILE A 48 21.95 -5.74 -12.19
N LEU A 49 21.47 -6.04 -13.40
CA LEU A 49 22.01 -5.45 -14.63
C LEU A 49 20.98 -4.47 -15.21
N THR A 50 21.41 -3.25 -15.50
CA THR A 50 20.56 -2.20 -16.04
C THR A 50 21.08 -1.67 -17.38
N GLU A 51 20.23 -0.94 -18.13
CA GLU A 51 20.66 -0.22 -19.32
C GLU A 51 21.83 0.76 -19.03
N ALA A 52 21.85 1.38 -17.84
CA ALA A 52 22.92 2.28 -17.45
C ALA A 52 24.28 1.55 -17.36
N ASP A 53 24.30 0.32 -16.85
CA ASP A 53 25.51 -0.49 -16.76
C ASP A 53 26.03 -0.85 -18.16
N LEU A 54 25.11 -1.18 -19.08
CA LEU A 54 25.42 -1.47 -20.46
C LEU A 54 25.95 -0.21 -21.20
N LEU A 55 25.32 0.94 -21.01
CA LEU A 55 25.71 2.21 -21.62
C LEU A 55 27.06 2.70 -21.09
N HIS A 56 27.28 2.61 -19.77
CA HIS A 56 28.57 2.99 -19.17
C HIS A 56 29.72 2.19 -19.80
N ARG A 57 29.51 0.90 -20.02
CA ARG A 57 30.51 0.07 -20.69
C ARG A 57 30.72 0.44 -22.14
N ALA A 58 29.66 0.78 -22.87
CA ALA A 58 29.75 1.18 -24.27
C ALA A 58 30.58 2.46 -24.43
N VAL A 59 30.41 3.45 -23.52
CA VAL A 59 31.18 4.70 -23.51
C VAL A 59 32.65 4.46 -23.16
N VAL A 60 32.94 3.61 -22.17
CA VAL A 60 34.31 3.28 -21.74
C VAL A 60 35.05 2.44 -22.81
N ALA A 61 34.31 1.82 -23.72
CA ALA A 61 34.91 1.07 -24.85
C ALA A 61 35.29 1.96 -26.06
N ASP A 62 35.08 3.28 -26.01
CA ASP A 62 35.52 4.21 -27.08
C ASP A 62 37.04 4.21 -27.15
N PRO A 63 37.64 3.83 -28.31
CA PRO A 63 39.10 3.77 -28.49
C PRO A 63 39.82 5.10 -28.32
N ALA A 64 39.10 6.24 -28.37
CA ALA A 64 39.68 7.56 -28.23
C ALA A 64 40.02 7.97 -26.79
N GLU A 65 39.45 7.29 -25.76
CA GLU A 65 39.64 7.62 -24.35
C GLU A 65 40.36 6.51 -23.54
N VAL A 66 40.78 5.41 -24.17
CA VAL A 66 41.32 4.26 -23.45
C VAL A 66 42.82 4.40 -23.17
N ASP A 67 43.19 4.49 -21.88
CA ASP A 67 44.54 4.20 -21.42
C ASP A 67 44.88 2.73 -21.79
N THR A 68 45.85 2.60 -22.75
CA THR A 68 46.23 1.36 -23.42
C THR A 68 46.74 0.25 -22.47
N LYS A 69 46.83 0.48 -21.17
CA LYS A 69 47.31 -0.48 -20.16
C LYS A 69 46.19 -1.30 -19.49
N ARG A 70 44.94 -0.91 -19.65
CA ARG A 70 43.76 -1.67 -19.20
C ARG A 70 42.80 -1.84 -20.38
N ARG A 71 43.06 -2.81 -21.27
CA ARG A 71 42.05 -3.22 -22.25
C ARG A 71 40.82 -3.77 -21.51
N PRO A 72 39.67 -3.11 -21.60
CA PRO A 72 38.44 -3.75 -21.20
C PRO A 72 38.25 -5.00 -22.09
N ARG A 73 37.79 -6.12 -21.52
CA ARG A 73 37.36 -7.25 -22.34
C ARG A 73 36.41 -6.73 -23.41
N ASP A 74 36.69 -7.08 -24.66
CA ASP A 74 35.89 -6.63 -25.79
C ASP A 74 34.39 -6.89 -25.54
N TRP A 75 33.53 -5.95 -25.88
CA TRP A 75 32.08 -6.04 -25.67
C TRP A 75 31.49 -7.42 -25.99
N PRO A 76 31.88 -8.15 -27.06
CA PRO A 76 31.34 -9.47 -27.34
C PRO A 76 31.65 -10.53 -26.28
N SER A 77 32.70 -10.34 -25.47
CA SER A 77 33.13 -11.31 -24.47
C SER A 77 32.80 -10.97 -23.02
N ALA A 78 32.16 -9.82 -22.76
CA ALA A 78 31.75 -9.41 -21.42
C ALA A 78 30.58 -10.27 -20.92
N THR A 79 30.67 -10.72 -19.68
CA THR A 79 29.60 -11.42 -18.98
C THR A 79 28.73 -10.41 -18.20
N VAL A 80 27.53 -10.85 -17.80
CA VAL A 80 26.67 -10.10 -16.88
C VAL A 80 27.39 -9.80 -15.58
N ALA A 81 28.16 -10.74 -15.03
CA ALA A 81 28.95 -10.58 -13.80
C ALA A 81 30.02 -9.48 -13.87
N ASP A 82 30.52 -9.18 -15.08
CA ASP A 82 31.50 -8.11 -15.31
C ASP A 82 30.88 -6.70 -15.26
N LEU A 83 29.56 -6.60 -15.46
CA LEU A 83 28.84 -5.33 -15.63
C LEU A 83 27.81 -5.05 -14.53
N MET A 84 27.24 -6.08 -13.92
CA MET A 84 26.18 -5.95 -12.93
C MET A 84 26.60 -5.17 -11.69
N SER A 85 25.67 -4.44 -11.13
CA SER A 85 25.80 -3.89 -9.77
C SER A 85 25.54 -5.01 -8.76
N ARG A 86 26.48 -5.21 -7.80
CA ARG A 86 26.37 -6.25 -6.76
C ARG A 86 25.70 -5.73 -5.48
N ASP A 87 25.74 -4.43 -5.24
CA ASP A 87 25.09 -3.77 -4.11
C ASP A 87 23.58 -3.64 -4.37
N VAL A 88 22.88 -4.77 -4.24
CA VAL A 88 21.44 -4.84 -4.54
C VAL A 88 20.63 -4.46 -3.30
N LEU A 89 19.79 -3.46 -3.43
CA LEU A 89 18.82 -3.07 -2.40
C LEU A 89 17.55 -3.91 -2.56
N GLY A 90 17.26 -4.71 -1.54
CA GLY A 90 16.07 -5.55 -1.46
C GLY A 90 14.95 -4.93 -0.63
N LEU A 91 13.73 -5.24 -1.01
CA LEU A 91 12.51 -4.98 -0.25
C LEU A 91 11.83 -6.32 0.05
N ARG A 92 10.97 -6.34 1.06
CA ARG A 92 10.03 -7.43 1.30
C ARG A 92 8.69 -7.10 0.66
N ARG A 93 7.90 -8.12 0.32
CA ARG A 93 6.56 -7.89 -0.28
C ARG A 93 5.62 -7.12 0.66
N ASP A 94 5.73 -7.31 1.97
CA ASP A 94 4.94 -6.65 2.99
C ASP A 94 5.44 -5.25 3.38
N ASP A 95 6.57 -4.80 2.82
CA ASP A 95 7.08 -3.45 3.04
C ASP A 95 6.09 -2.39 2.52
N PRO A 96 5.96 -1.26 3.22
CA PRO A 96 5.16 -0.15 2.73
C PRO A 96 5.71 0.41 1.40
N LEU A 97 4.83 0.71 0.43
CA LEU A 97 5.21 1.31 -0.86
C LEU A 97 6.01 2.62 -0.69
N ALA A 98 5.70 3.40 0.34
CA ALA A 98 6.46 4.59 0.71
C ALA A 98 7.93 4.30 1.08
N LYS A 99 8.26 3.08 1.56
CA LYS A 99 9.64 2.64 1.80
C LYS A 99 10.36 2.45 0.47
N ALA A 100 9.71 1.83 -0.52
CA ALA A 100 10.26 1.68 -1.87
C ALA A 100 10.62 3.04 -2.49
N ALA A 101 9.68 4.00 -2.47
CA ALA A 101 9.89 5.34 -2.97
C ALA A 101 11.11 6.04 -2.31
N ARG A 102 11.18 6.01 -0.98
CA ARG A 102 12.30 6.60 -0.23
C ARG A 102 13.64 5.95 -0.54
N LEU A 103 13.68 4.61 -0.67
CA LEU A 103 14.92 3.90 -1.01
C LEU A 103 15.39 4.24 -2.43
N MET A 104 14.47 4.29 -3.41
CA MET A 104 14.78 4.69 -4.80
C MET A 104 15.34 6.11 -4.88
N GLU A 105 14.78 7.03 -4.08
CA GLU A 105 15.25 8.43 -4.03
C GLU A 105 16.62 8.51 -3.38
N LYS A 106 16.79 7.94 -2.17
CA LYS A 106 18.03 7.99 -1.39
C LYS A 106 19.21 7.34 -2.12
N ALA A 107 18.99 6.17 -2.71
CA ALA A 107 20.03 5.43 -3.44
C ALA A 107 20.16 5.87 -4.89
N ARG A 108 19.30 6.78 -5.39
CA ARG A 108 19.24 7.24 -6.77
C ARG A 108 19.08 6.11 -7.80
N VAL A 109 18.37 5.05 -7.40
CA VAL A 109 18.05 3.92 -8.27
C VAL A 109 16.63 4.04 -8.82
N ARG A 110 16.38 3.40 -9.98
CA ARG A 110 15.07 3.43 -10.63
C ARG A 110 14.21 2.21 -10.33
N ARG A 111 14.79 1.18 -9.70
CA ARG A 111 14.13 -0.08 -9.36
C ARG A 111 14.77 -0.76 -8.17
N LEU A 112 14.02 -1.62 -7.52
CA LEU A 112 14.46 -2.42 -6.39
C LEU A 112 13.97 -3.84 -6.60
N VAL A 113 14.72 -4.83 -6.16
CA VAL A 113 14.26 -6.21 -6.14
C VAL A 113 13.41 -6.47 -4.90
N VAL A 114 12.39 -7.32 -5.05
CA VAL A 114 11.62 -7.84 -3.93
C VAL A 114 12.11 -9.24 -3.65
N VAL A 115 12.52 -9.47 -2.40
CA VAL A 115 13.20 -10.70 -2.00
C VAL A 115 12.56 -11.34 -0.78
N GLY A 116 12.54 -12.66 -0.80
CA GLY A 116 12.12 -13.52 0.28
C GLY A 116 13.27 -13.95 1.20
N GLU A 117 13.08 -15.07 1.89
CA GLU A 117 14.10 -15.67 2.74
C GLU A 117 15.35 -16.05 1.91
N GLY A 118 16.53 -15.90 2.52
CA GLY A 118 17.78 -16.20 1.84
C GLY A 118 18.09 -15.36 0.60
N PHE A 119 17.42 -14.20 0.45
CA PHE A 119 17.54 -13.32 -0.71
C PHE A 119 17.00 -13.93 -2.03
N ALA A 120 16.07 -14.89 -1.94
CA ALA A 120 15.36 -15.46 -3.07
C ALA A 120 14.54 -14.37 -3.78
N LEU A 121 14.58 -14.33 -5.11
CA LEU A 121 13.83 -13.35 -5.89
C LEU A 121 12.32 -13.65 -5.83
N GLU A 122 11.53 -12.67 -5.41
CA GLU A 122 10.06 -12.72 -5.41
C GLU A 122 9.43 -11.76 -6.41
N GLY A 123 10.13 -10.68 -6.76
CA GLY A 123 9.62 -9.69 -7.69
C GLY A 123 10.58 -8.52 -7.93
N ILE A 124 10.10 -7.54 -8.67
CA ILE A 124 10.78 -6.26 -8.92
C ILE A 124 9.76 -5.12 -8.86
N ILE A 125 10.18 -3.99 -8.35
CA ILE A 125 9.38 -2.76 -8.36
C ILE A 125 10.22 -1.60 -8.91
N SER A 126 9.63 -0.81 -9.80
CA SER A 126 10.25 0.35 -10.42
C SER A 126 9.60 1.66 -9.97
N ARG A 127 10.23 2.80 -10.29
CA ARG A 127 9.60 4.12 -10.10
C ARG A 127 8.29 4.26 -10.87
N SER A 128 8.21 3.68 -12.06
CA SER A 128 6.98 3.69 -12.86
C SER A 128 5.83 3.00 -12.13
N ASP A 129 6.10 1.89 -11.46
CA ASP A 129 5.08 1.14 -10.71
C ASP A 129 4.60 1.94 -9.50
N VAL A 130 5.53 2.59 -8.78
CA VAL A 130 5.18 3.48 -7.67
C VAL A 130 4.33 4.65 -8.16
N VAL A 131 4.72 5.29 -9.28
CA VAL A 131 3.95 6.41 -9.86
C VAL A 131 2.59 5.93 -10.37
N ALA A 132 2.52 4.78 -11.04
CA ALA A 132 1.27 4.19 -11.50
C ALA A 132 0.32 3.92 -10.34
N ALA A 133 0.84 3.40 -9.24
CA ALA A 133 0.07 3.17 -8.02
C ALA A 133 -0.52 4.47 -7.42
N LEU A 134 0.23 5.58 -7.53
CA LEU A 134 -0.23 6.89 -7.07
C LEU A 134 -1.17 7.59 -8.08
N ALA A 135 -1.12 7.20 -9.36
CA ALA A 135 -1.85 7.82 -10.47
C ALA A 135 -3.12 7.04 -10.86
N ARG A 136 -3.54 6.04 -10.07
CA ARG A 136 -4.78 5.30 -10.34
C ARG A 136 -5.97 6.25 -10.42
N SER A 137 -6.76 6.10 -11.46
CA SER A 137 -7.99 6.86 -11.61
C SER A 137 -9.05 6.42 -10.59
N ASP A 138 -9.91 7.35 -10.19
CA ASP A 138 -11.03 7.05 -9.29
C ASP A 138 -11.93 5.92 -9.83
N ALA A 139 -12.08 5.81 -11.16
CA ALA A 139 -12.85 4.75 -11.81
C ALA A 139 -12.17 3.36 -11.66
N GLU A 140 -10.85 3.27 -11.75
CA GLU A 140 -10.11 2.01 -11.53
C GLU A 140 -10.19 1.57 -10.07
N ILE A 141 -10.10 2.51 -9.13
CA ILE A 141 -10.25 2.25 -7.70
C ILE A 141 -11.66 1.73 -7.41
N GLU A 142 -12.68 2.38 -7.96
CA GLU A 142 -14.08 1.96 -7.79
C GLU A 142 -14.34 0.57 -8.36
N ALA A 143 -13.85 0.29 -9.56
CA ALA A 143 -14.01 -1.01 -10.22
C ALA A 143 -13.36 -2.14 -9.41
N GLU A 144 -12.16 -1.93 -8.87
CA GLU A 144 -11.48 -2.91 -8.01
C GLU A 144 -12.24 -3.14 -6.70
N ILE A 145 -12.72 -2.08 -6.04
CA ILE A 145 -13.50 -2.22 -4.80
C ILE A 145 -14.75 -3.06 -5.08
N ARG A 146 -15.48 -2.81 -6.17
CA ARG A 146 -16.69 -3.57 -6.53
C ARG A 146 -16.37 -5.04 -6.80
N THR A 147 -15.35 -5.32 -7.60
CA THR A 147 -15.04 -6.68 -8.04
C THR A 147 -14.32 -7.47 -6.95
N CYS A 148 -13.24 -6.94 -6.39
CA CYS A 148 -12.41 -7.70 -5.48
C CYS A 148 -12.93 -7.65 -4.04
N VAL A 149 -13.32 -6.47 -3.54
CA VAL A 149 -13.70 -6.34 -2.14
C VAL A 149 -15.16 -6.77 -1.91
N ILE A 150 -16.11 -6.23 -2.69
CA ILE A 150 -17.53 -6.48 -2.48
C ILE A 150 -17.90 -7.91 -2.90
N ASP A 151 -17.59 -8.29 -4.13
CA ASP A 151 -17.99 -9.56 -4.70
C ASP A 151 -17.12 -10.73 -4.19
N GLN A 152 -15.80 -10.71 -4.44
CA GLN A 152 -14.93 -11.86 -4.16
C GLN A 152 -14.64 -12.07 -2.67
N ILE A 153 -14.37 -11.00 -1.90
CA ILE A 153 -13.93 -11.14 -0.50
C ILE A 153 -15.13 -11.19 0.47
N LEU A 154 -16.15 -10.36 0.23
CA LEU A 154 -17.32 -10.28 1.09
C LEU A 154 -18.50 -11.12 0.61
N GLY A 155 -18.50 -11.53 -0.68
CA GLY A 155 -19.60 -12.30 -1.28
C GLY A 155 -20.92 -11.54 -1.29
N LEU A 156 -20.89 -10.20 -1.29
CA LEU A 156 -22.04 -9.34 -1.40
C LEU A 156 -22.35 -9.07 -2.87
N SER A 157 -23.62 -8.82 -3.17
CA SER A 157 -23.96 -8.36 -4.52
C SER A 157 -23.22 -7.06 -4.84
N PRO A 158 -22.64 -6.90 -6.05
CA PRO A 158 -21.91 -5.70 -6.45
C PRO A 158 -22.67 -4.38 -6.25
N ASN A 159 -24.00 -4.43 -6.22
CA ASN A 159 -24.89 -3.29 -6.02
C ASN A 159 -25.43 -3.16 -4.58
N ALA A 160 -24.97 -4.00 -3.64
CA ALA A 160 -25.44 -3.96 -2.25
C ALA A 160 -24.96 -2.70 -1.53
N ILE A 161 -23.79 -2.18 -1.94
CA ILE A 161 -23.18 -0.98 -1.39
C ILE A 161 -22.98 0.01 -2.54
N ASP A 162 -23.43 1.23 -2.33
CA ASP A 162 -23.14 2.34 -3.23
C ASP A 162 -21.75 2.88 -2.93
N ILE A 163 -20.90 2.97 -3.97
CA ILE A 163 -19.50 3.37 -3.88
C ILE A 163 -19.30 4.54 -4.81
N SER A 164 -18.73 5.59 -4.29
CA SER A 164 -18.21 6.70 -5.09
C SER A 164 -16.78 7.02 -4.69
N VAL A 165 -15.95 7.33 -5.68
CA VAL A 165 -14.55 7.68 -5.48
C VAL A 165 -14.29 9.05 -6.08
N SER A 166 -13.62 9.91 -5.32
CA SER A 166 -13.22 11.23 -5.78
C SER A 166 -11.85 11.59 -5.19
N HIS A 167 -10.85 11.78 -6.07
CA HIS A 167 -9.45 12.06 -5.68
C HIS A 167 -8.89 11.04 -4.69
N GLY A 168 -9.24 9.75 -4.88
CA GLY A 168 -8.84 8.66 -3.98
C GLY A 168 -9.61 8.62 -2.66
N ILE A 169 -10.57 9.51 -2.43
CA ILE A 169 -11.47 9.46 -1.27
C ILE A 169 -12.67 8.58 -1.64
N VAL A 170 -12.83 7.47 -0.94
CA VAL A 170 -13.92 6.52 -1.16
C VAL A 170 -15.05 6.82 -0.19
N THR A 171 -16.26 7.03 -0.71
CA THR A 171 -17.49 7.13 0.08
C THR A 171 -18.30 5.84 -0.10
N LEU A 172 -18.63 5.20 1.03
CA LEU A 172 -19.42 3.97 1.08
C LEU A 172 -20.79 4.28 1.68
N ASN A 173 -21.87 4.01 0.92
CA ASN A 173 -23.24 4.14 1.38
C ASN A 173 -23.97 2.81 1.22
N GLY A 174 -24.90 2.50 2.09
CA GLY A 174 -25.70 1.28 2.00
C GLY A 174 -26.14 0.76 3.35
N VAL A 175 -26.66 -0.46 3.37
CA VAL A 175 -27.15 -1.09 4.60
C VAL A 175 -26.61 -2.51 4.67
N VAL A 176 -25.92 -2.83 5.77
CA VAL A 176 -25.43 -4.18 6.07
C VAL A 176 -26.19 -4.82 7.25
N ALA A 177 -26.02 -6.10 7.44
CA ALA A 177 -26.69 -6.79 8.52
C ALA A 177 -26.12 -6.44 9.89
N GLN A 178 -24.81 -6.23 10.00
CA GLN A 178 -24.12 -6.05 11.27
C GLN A 178 -23.03 -4.97 11.16
N ARG A 179 -22.81 -4.24 12.25
CA ARG A 179 -21.76 -3.22 12.36
C ARG A 179 -20.36 -3.74 11.99
N ARG A 180 -20.02 -4.95 12.44
CA ARG A 180 -18.72 -5.57 12.13
C ARG A 180 -18.48 -5.74 10.62
N GLU A 181 -19.54 -5.85 9.82
CA GLU A 181 -19.44 -5.93 8.35
C GLU A 181 -19.06 -4.56 7.76
N ALA A 182 -19.67 -3.48 8.25
CA ALA A 182 -19.28 -2.12 7.88
C ALA A 182 -17.83 -1.81 8.24
N ASP A 183 -17.40 -2.15 9.46
CA ASP A 183 -16.03 -1.95 9.93
C ASP A 183 -15.02 -2.81 9.13
N ARG A 184 -15.42 -4.02 8.72
CA ARG A 184 -14.58 -4.89 7.87
C ARG A 184 -14.44 -4.33 6.46
N LEU A 185 -15.54 -3.86 5.88
CA LEU A 185 -15.54 -3.26 4.55
C LEU A 185 -14.64 -2.03 4.51
N GLU A 186 -14.76 -1.12 5.47
CA GLU A 186 -13.92 0.06 5.58
C GLU A 186 -12.42 -0.30 5.61
N ARG A 187 -12.03 -1.30 6.43
CA ARG A 187 -10.64 -1.75 6.51
C ARG A 187 -10.13 -2.36 5.20
N LEU A 188 -10.97 -3.11 4.49
CA LEU A 188 -10.59 -3.73 3.22
C LEU A 188 -10.46 -2.69 2.11
N VAL A 189 -11.42 -1.77 2.03
CA VAL A 189 -11.40 -0.67 1.05
C VAL A 189 -10.20 0.25 1.29
N GLY A 190 -9.87 0.55 2.55
CA GLY A 190 -8.69 1.36 2.89
C GLY A 190 -7.33 0.72 2.53
N ARG A 191 -7.32 -0.57 2.11
CA ARG A 191 -6.12 -1.25 1.61
C ARG A 191 -6.00 -1.25 0.09
N VAL A 192 -7.05 -0.85 -0.62
CA VAL A 192 -7.02 -0.77 -2.08
C VAL A 192 -6.04 0.33 -2.52
N LEU A 193 -5.18 -0.02 -3.46
CA LEU A 193 -4.16 0.90 -3.96
C LEU A 193 -4.79 2.14 -4.60
N GLY A 194 -4.32 3.32 -4.23
CA GLY A 194 -4.88 4.61 -4.68
C GLY A 194 -5.91 5.20 -3.71
N VAL A 195 -6.42 4.45 -2.73
CA VAL A 195 -7.33 4.98 -1.70
C VAL A 195 -6.56 5.82 -0.68
N SER A 196 -6.90 7.10 -0.58
CA SER A 196 -6.32 8.03 0.40
C SER A 196 -7.07 8.06 1.73
N SER A 197 -8.40 7.93 1.68
CA SER A 197 -9.28 7.82 2.86
C SER A 197 -10.61 7.18 2.51
N VAL A 198 -11.30 6.66 3.54
CA VAL A 198 -12.63 6.05 3.41
C VAL A 198 -13.61 6.82 4.30
N GLN A 199 -14.70 7.27 3.70
CA GLN A 199 -15.85 7.83 4.38
C GLN A 199 -16.94 6.76 4.46
N ASN A 200 -17.12 6.18 5.63
CA ASN A 200 -18.06 5.09 5.84
C ASN A 200 -19.39 5.63 6.35
N ALA A 201 -20.38 5.69 5.47
CA ALA A 201 -21.76 6.07 5.76
C ALA A 201 -22.72 4.85 5.69
N ILE A 202 -22.20 3.64 5.92
CA ILE A 202 -22.98 2.41 5.92
C ILE A 202 -23.80 2.32 7.21
N GLU A 203 -25.10 2.10 7.04
CA GLU A 203 -26.02 1.78 8.13
C GLU A 203 -26.06 0.27 8.40
N TRP A 204 -26.40 -0.15 9.61
CA TRP A 204 -26.57 -1.55 9.98
C TRP A 204 -27.89 -1.79 10.70
N ARG A 205 -28.49 -2.96 10.46
CA ARG A 205 -29.83 -3.29 10.97
C ARG A 205 -29.85 -3.81 12.41
N ALA A 206 -28.78 -4.43 12.90
CA ALA A 206 -28.69 -4.98 14.26
C ALA A 206 -27.24 -5.09 14.77
N ASP A 207 -27.04 -4.70 16.02
CA ASP A 207 -25.82 -5.00 16.78
C ASP A 207 -26.03 -6.35 17.50
N THR A 208 -25.38 -7.41 17.04
CA THR A 208 -25.52 -8.76 17.62
C THR A 208 -24.87 -8.87 19.03
N MET A 209 -24.35 -7.78 19.60
CA MET A 209 -23.74 -7.73 20.93
C MET A 209 -24.66 -7.21 22.04
N ALA A 210 -25.94 -6.92 21.76
CA ALA A 210 -26.93 -6.58 22.78
C ALA A 210 -27.73 -7.82 23.24
N ARG A 211 -27.07 -8.94 23.52
CA ARG A 211 -27.69 -10.02 24.32
C ARG A 211 -27.46 -9.70 25.78
N GLY A 212 -28.45 -9.05 26.42
CA GLY A 212 -28.43 -8.91 27.89
C GLY A 212 -29.37 -7.87 28.49
N ARG A 213 -30.37 -7.36 27.76
CA ARG A 213 -31.45 -6.63 28.43
C ARG A 213 -32.81 -7.05 27.84
N LYS A 214 -33.47 -7.94 28.52
CA LYS A 214 -34.91 -8.21 28.30
C LYS A 214 -35.65 -6.88 28.47
N PRO A 215 -36.55 -6.48 27.56
CA PRO A 215 -37.47 -5.39 27.81
C PRO A 215 -38.37 -5.81 28.97
N ARG A 216 -38.37 -5.10 30.08
CA ARG A 216 -39.42 -5.17 31.07
C ARG A 216 -40.67 -4.61 30.43
N PHE A 217 -41.53 -5.46 29.96
CA PHE A 217 -42.91 -5.11 29.71
C PHE A 217 -43.53 -4.77 31.08
N ALA A 218 -43.81 -3.52 31.30
CA ALA A 218 -44.72 -3.07 32.35
C ALA A 218 -46.15 -3.44 31.91
N LEU A 219 -46.69 -4.47 32.48
CA LEU A 219 -48.12 -4.75 32.43
C LEU A 219 -48.83 -3.60 33.15
N PHE A 220 -49.58 -2.83 32.41
CA PHE A 220 -50.63 -1.97 32.97
C PHE A 220 -51.70 -2.85 33.55
N GLY A 221 -51.81 -2.87 34.88
CA GLY A 221 -52.91 -3.37 35.67
C GLY A 221 -53.49 -2.22 36.46
N ASP A 222 -54.73 -2.03 36.23
CA ASP A 222 -55.69 -1.01 36.62
C ASP A 222 -55.90 -0.91 38.14
N SER A 223 -56.44 0.29 38.49
CA SER A 223 -57.28 0.67 39.66
C SER A 223 -56.65 1.04 41.03
N GLY A 224 -56.95 2.24 41.43
CA GLY A 224 -57.44 2.58 42.76
C GLY A 224 -56.69 3.62 43.59
N GLY A 225 -57.13 4.86 43.55
CA GLY A 225 -57.46 5.72 44.69
C GLY A 225 -56.36 6.19 45.64
N GLY A 226 -56.28 7.49 45.88
CA GLY A 226 -55.89 8.02 47.18
C GLY A 226 -54.86 9.16 47.19
N GLU A 227 -55.34 10.37 47.15
CA GLU A 227 -54.91 11.62 47.87
C GLU A 227 -53.47 11.92 48.22
N ASP A 228 -53.07 13.05 47.65
CA ASP A 228 -52.54 14.27 48.28
C ASP A 228 -51.37 14.18 49.26
N THR A 229 -50.22 14.77 48.86
CA THR A 229 -49.55 15.84 49.66
C THR A 229 -48.37 16.42 48.90
N ARG A 230 -48.34 17.73 48.88
CA ARG A 230 -47.34 18.65 48.34
C ARG A 230 -45.96 18.45 48.96
N SER A 231 -44.89 18.50 48.20
CA SER A 231 -43.64 19.05 48.66
C SER A 231 -42.84 19.60 47.50
N ALA A 232 -42.40 20.86 47.58
CA ALA A 232 -41.71 21.61 46.61
C ALA A 232 -40.22 21.24 46.48
N PRO A 233 -39.57 21.51 45.34
CA PRO A 233 -38.14 21.26 45.16
C PRO A 233 -37.27 22.34 45.83
N PRO A 234 -36.02 22.00 46.24
CA PRO A 234 -35.05 22.96 46.81
C PRO A 234 -34.38 23.82 45.72
N PRO A 235 -33.93 25.03 46.11
CA PRO A 235 -33.35 26.01 45.18
C PRO A 235 -31.90 25.65 44.79
N ALA A 236 -31.51 26.17 43.60
CA ALA A 236 -30.16 26.09 43.04
C ALA A 236 -29.13 26.94 43.83
N PRO A 237 -27.86 26.54 43.90
CA PRO A 237 -26.81 27.39 44.48
C PRO A 237 -26.34 28.47 43.52
N GLU A 238 -26.11 29.66 44.07
CA GLU A 238 -25.56 30.84 43.40
C GLU A 238 -24.07 30.69 43.08
N PRO A 239 -23.55 31.46 42.09
CA PRO A 239 -22.14 31.46 41.76
C PRO A 239 -21.34 32.37 42.67
N ASP A 240 -20.23 31.86 43.19
CA ASP A 240 -19.27 32.59 44.01
C ASP A 240 -18.30 33.39 43.11
N ALA A 241 -18.30 34.68 43.28
CA ALA A 241 -17.37 35.63 42.71
C ALA A 241 -16.28 35.96 43.74
N ARG A 242 -15.01 35.89 43.29
CA ARG A 242 -13.77 36.51 43.84
C ARG A 242 -12.59 35.74 43.26
N ASP A 243 -11.52 36.29 42.83
CA ASP A 243 -10.90 37.58 43.09
C ASP A 243 -9.78 37.83 42.03
N ASN A 244 -9.52 39.11 41.83
CA ASN A 244 -8.41 39.69 41.09
C ASN A 244 -7.02 39.39 41.65
N GLY A 245 -6.01 39.52 40.80
CA GLY A 245 -4.60 39.71 41.19
C GLY A 245 -3.68 39.27 40.08
N ASP A 246 -3.29 40.06 39.20
CA ASP A 246 -2.26 41.12 39.08
C ASP A 246 -0.81 40.60 39.13
N ASN A 247 -0.01 41.20 38.27
CA ASN A 247 1.46 41.22 38.14
C ASN A 247 2.12 40.03 37.44
N GLY A 248 2.95 40.21 36.44
CA GLY A 248 3.78 41.32 36.01
C GLY A 248 5.07 40.75 35.42
N VAL A 249 5.41 41.24 34.26
CA VAL A 249 6.78 41.56 33.78
C VAL A 249 7.94 40.58 34.09
N VAL A 250 8.49 39.95 33.14
CA VAL A 250 9.79 40.24 32.44
C VAL A 250 9.85 39.43 31.15
#